data_7ae2c8275b904ad98230f36e783fadcd
#
_entry.id   7ae2c8275b904ad98230f36e783fadcd
#
_cell.length_a   1.000
_cell.length_b   1.000
_cell.length_c   1.000
_cell.angle_alpha   90.00
_cell.angle_beta   90.00
_cell.angle_gamma   90.00
#
_symmetry.space_group_name_H-M   'P 1'
#
loop_
_entity.id
_entity.type
_entity.pdbx_description
1 polymer ?
#
loop_
_entity_poly.entity_id
_entity_poly.type
_entity_poly.pdbx_seq_one_letter_code
_entity_poly.pdbx_strand_id
1 'polypeptide(L)'
;MSEVADLRKLIARDMADASVPGLSADRTFATAYNAVLQLSKMALACASYRVSSSLPGHHQTTLETAGFVIGRAARQLTDYFETCRRKRNMIDYDSADVITESQAAELVEKTAQYQEMVECWIAKNHPKYRA
;
A
#
# COMPACT_ATOMS: atom_id res chain seq x y z
N MET A 1 -5.67 -7.80 20.26
CA MET A 1 -5.83 -8.03 18.82
C MET A 1 -4.48 -8.14 18.14
N SER A 2 -4.39 -8.91 17.08
CA SER A 2 -3.13 -9.06 16.38
C SER A 2 -2.80 -7.83 15.54
N GLU A 3 -1.52 -7.64 15.29
CA GLU A 3 -1.03 -6.58 14.39
C GLU A 3 -1.66 -6.72 13.00
N VAL A 4 -1.78 -7.95 12.50
CA VAL A 4 -2.38 -8.20 11.19
C VAL A 4 -3.84 -7.74 11.14
N ALA A 5 -4.61 -8.03 12.19
CA ALA A 5 -6.01 -7.58 12.27
C ALA A 5 -6.11 -6.05 12.31
N ASP A 6 -5.21 -5.39 13.04
CA ASP A 6 -5.20 -3.94 13.13
C ASP A 6 -4.83 -3.29 11.79
N LEU A 7 -3.84 -3.84 11.11
CA LEU A 7 -3.47 -3.37 9.76
C LEU A 7 -4.62 -3.56 8.78
N ARG A 8 -5.32 -4.69 8.85
CA ARG A 8 -6.46 -4.96 7.97
C ARG A 8 -7.57 -3.92 8.15
N LYS A 9 -7.81 -3.48 9.39
CA LYS A 9 -8.77 -2.40 9.66
C LYS A 9 -8.33 -1.07 9.06
N LEU A 10 -7.05 -0.73 9.19
CA LEU A 10 -6.50 0.49 8.60
C LEU A 10 -6.61 0.48 7.07
N ILE A 11 -6.35 -0.65 6.45
CA ILE A 11 -6.47 -0.82 5.00
C ILE A 11 -7.92 -0.59 4.57
N ALA A 12 -8.88 -1.20 5.26
CA ALA A 12 -10.29 -1.04 4.95
C ALA A 12 -10.72 0.43 5.07
N ARG A 13 -10.27 1.12 6.11
CA ARG A 13 -10.54 2.55 6.30
C ARG A 13 -9.97 3.38 5.14
N ASP A 14 -8.71 3.16 4.80
CA ASP A 14 -8.05 3.96 3.77
C ASP A 14 -8.64 3.70 2.39
N MET A 15 -9.00 2.44 2.09
CA MET A 15 -9.66 2.11 0.82
C MET A 15 -11.05 2.77 0.73
N ALA A 16 -11.81 2.79 1.82
CA ALA A 16 -13.09 3.47 1.85
C ALA A 16 -12.92 4.99 1.69
N ASP A 17 -11.95 5.57 2.38
CA ASP A 17 -11.66 7.00 2.30
C ASP A 17 -11.21 7.41 0.89
N ALA A 18 -10.42 6.60 0.24
CA ALA A 18 -9.95 6.87 -1.13
C ALA A 18 -11.09 6.82 -2.15
N SER A 19 -12.21 6.21 -1.80
CA SER A 19 -13.37 6.09 -2.68
C SER A 19 -14.44 7.16 -2.44
N VAL A 20 -14.20 8.09 -1.52
CA VAL A 20 -15.16 9.17 -1.21
C VAL A 20 -15.29 10.10 -2.41
N PRO A 21 -16.52 10.36 -2.91
CA PRO A 21 -16.73 11.30 -4.00
C PRO A 21 -16.35 12.73 -3.60
N GLY A 22 -15.79 13.48 -4.53
CA GLY A 22 -15.44 14.88 -4.30
C GLY A 22 -14.07 15.11 -3.70
N LEU A 23 -13.31 14.05 -3.37
CA LEU A 23 -11.93 14.21 -2.95
C LEU A 23 -11.07 14.70 -4.11
N SER A 24 -10.09 15.56 -3.82
CA SER A 24 -9.10 15.93 -4.83
C SER A 24 -8.29 14.72 -5.26
N ALA A 25 -7.77 14.77 -6.48
CA ALA A 25 -6.91 13.70 -7.00
C ALA A 25 -5.69 13.49 -6.08
N ASP A 26 -5.10 14.56 -5.58
CA ASP A 26 -3.96 14.49 -4.65
C ASP A 26 -4.32 13.71 -3.38
N ARG A 27 -5.47 13.98 -2.78
CA ARG A 27 -5.91 13.31 -1.56
C ARG A 27 -6.27 11.85 -1.80
N THR A 28 -6.96 11.57 -2.89
CA THR A 28 -7.26 10.18 -3.29
C THR A 28 -5.98 9.38 -3.46
N PHE A 29 -5.02 9.96 -4.16
CA PHE A 29 -3.72 9.32 -4.40
C PHE A 29 -2.98 9.05 -3.09
N ALA A 30 -2.86 10.05 -2.22
CA ALA A 30 -2.16 9.91 -0.95
C ALA A 30 -2.82 8.86 -0.04
N THR A 31 -4.15 8.85 0.00
CA THR A 31 -4.91 7.89 0.81
C THR A 31 -4.75 6.46 0.30
N ALA A 32 -4.84 6.28 -1.02
CA ALA A 32 -4.63 4.97 -1.64
C ALA A 32 -3.19 4.48 -1.39
N TYR A 33 -2.22 5.38 -1.48
CA TYR A 33 -0.83 5.02 -1.20
C TYR A 33 -0.64 4.57 0.26
N ASN A 34 -1.34 5.19 1.21
CA ASN A 34 -1.30 4.73 2.61
C ASN A 34 -1.79 3.28 2.72
N ALA A 35 -2.84 2.92 1.97
CA ALA A 35 -3.32 1.54 1.94
C ALA A 35 -2.26 0.59 1.39
N VAL A 36 -1.52 1.00 0.37
CA VAL A 36 -0.41 0.20 -0.19
C VAL A 36 0.64 -0.09 0.88
N LEU A 37 1.03 0.92 1.65
CA LEU A 37 2.01 0.74 2.73
C LEU A 37 1.49 -0.22 3.79
N GLN A 38 0.22 -0.09 4.20
CA GLN A 38 -0.36 -0.97 5.20
C GLN A 38 -0.47 -2.41 4.70
N LEU A 39 -0.83 -2.60 3.43
CA LEU A 39 -0.84 -3.93 2.81
C LEU A 39 0.54 -4.57 2.83
N SER A 40 1.56 -3.80 2.47
CA SER A 40 2.95 -4.28 2.48
C SER A 40 3.39 -4.65 3.89
N LYS A 41 3.10 -3.80 4.87
CA LYS A 41 3.40 -4.07 6.29
C LYS A 41 2.67 -5.31 6.78
N MET A 42 1.43 -5.52 6.36
CA MET A 42 0.65 -6.70 6.75
C MET A 42 1.29 -7.98 6.21
N ALA A 43 1.72 -7.98 4.95
CA ALA A 43 2.42 -9.12 4.37
C ALA A 43 3.70 -9.42 5.15
N LEU A 44 4.49 -8.40 5.47
CA LEU A 44 5.73 -8.55 6.23
C LEU A 44 5.46 -9.08 7.64
N ALA A 45 4.42 -8.58 8.31
CA ALA A 45 4.04 -9.03 9.64
C ALA A 45 3.69 -10.53 9.64
N CYS A 46 2.96 -10.99 8.62
CA CYS A 46 2.63 -12.42 8.46
C CYS A 46 3.89 -13.26 8.31
N ALA A 47 4.90 -12.76 7.63
CA ALA A 47 6.18 -13.44 7.42
C ALA A 47 7.20 -13.18 8.53
N SER A 48 6.80 -12.49 9.59
CA SER A 48 7.64 -12.12 10.75
C SER A 48 8.80 -11.20 10.42
N TYR A 49 8.64 -10.34 9.42
CA TYR A 49 9.61 -9.29 9.08
C TYR A 49 9.12 -7.94 9.56
N ARG A 50 10.07 -7.07 9.89
CA ARG A 50 9.78 -5.68 10.25
C ARG A 50 10.84 -4.77 9.66
N VAL A 51 10.37 -3.59 9.20
CA VAL A 51 11.26 -2.53 8.74
C VAL A 51 11.15 -1.39 9.74
N SER A 52 12.31 -0.93 10.26
CA SER A 52 12.33 0.16 11.23
C SER A 52 11.89 1.47 10.57
N SER A 53 10.88 2.13 11.14
CA SER A 53 10.39 3.42 10.65
C SER A 53 11.37 4.56 10.94
N SER A 54 12.38 4.34 11.78
CA SER A 54 13.41 5.35 12.07
C SER A 54 14.51 5.39 11.01
N LEU A 55 14.58 4.40 10.11
CA LEU A 55 15.60 4.37 9.06
C LEU A 55 15.18 5.22 7.87
N PRO A 56 16.11 5.99 7.27
CA PRO A 56 15.83 6.67 6.00
C PRO A 56 15.41 5.66 4.93
N GLY A 57 14.44 6.03 4.11
CA GLY A 57 13.97 5.16 3.03
C GLY A 57 13.16 3.96 3.49
N HIS A 58 12.59 3.98 4.69
CA HIS A 58 11.83 2.83 5.21
C HIS A 58 10.61 2.48 4.35
N HIS A 59 9.97 3.45 3.69
CA HIS A 59 8.85 3.17 2.77
C HIS A 59 9.34 2.36 1.57
N GLN A 60 10.44 2.78 0.96
CA GLN A 60 11.03 2.06 -0.18
C GLN A 60 11.42 0.64 0.24
N THR A 61 12.08 0.49 1.38
CA THR A 61 12.48 -0.81 1.90
C THR A 61 11.27 -1.70 2.18
N THR A 62 10.19 -1.12 2.73
CA THR A 62 8.95 -1.85 2.99
C THR A 62 8.36 -2.41 1.71
N LEU A 63 8.26 -1.58 0.66
CA LEU A 63 7.73 -2.02 -0.64
C LEU A 63 8.60 -3.11 -1.27
N GLU A 64 9.90 -2.90 -1.31
CA GLU A 64 10.84 -3.86 -1.91
C GLU A 64 10.81 -5.21 -1.19
N THR A 65 10.83 -5.17 0.14
CA THR A 65 10.83 -6.40 0.94
C THR A 65 9.51 -7.15 0.78
N ALA A 66 8.38 -6.44 0.77
CA ALA A 66 7.07 -7.06 0.56
C ALA A 66 7.01 -7.74 -0.81
N GLY A 67 7.46 -7.06 -1.86
CA GLY A 67 7.51 -7.64 -3.21
C GLY A 67 8.38 -8.88 -3.26
N PHE A 68 9.49 -8.87 -2.54
CA PHE A 68 10.39 -10.01 -2.48
C PHE A 68 9.76 -11.20 -1.75
N VAL A 69 9.09 -10.94 -0.62
CA VAL A 69 8.48 -11.98 0.22
C VAL A 69 7.27 -12.61 -0.45
N ILE A 70 6.41 -11.80 -1.07
CA ILE A 70 5.20 -12.29 -1.75
C ILE A 70 5.56 -13.03 -3.03
N GLY A 71 6.50 -12.49 -3.81
CA GLY A 71 7.01 -13.15 -4.99
C GLY A 71 6.93 -12.30 -6.26
N ARG A 72 7.31 -12.92 -7.37
CA ARG A 72 7.49 -12.23 -8.66
C ARG A 72 6.25 -11.46 -9.11
N ALA A 73 5.06 -12.02 -8.93
CA ALA A 73 3.82 -11.37 -9.35
C ALA A 73 3.60 -10.04 -8.64
N ALA A 74 4.00 -9.94 -7.36
CA ALA A 74 3.85 -8.72 -6.58
C ALA A 74 4.91 -7.68 -6.94
N ARG A 75 6.07 -8.08 -7.44
CA ARG A 75 7.17 -7.14 -7.72
C ARG A 75 6.81 -6.11 -8.77
N GLN A 76 6.05 -6.49 -9.79
CA GLN A 76 5.57 -5.51 -10.78
C GLN A 76 4.74 -4.41 -10.12
N LEU A 77 3.85 -4.79 -9.21
CA LEU A 77 3.03 -3.84 -8.48
C LEU A 77 3.88 -2.98 -7.52
N THR A 78 4.79 -3.60 -6.78
CA THR A 78 5.62 -2.83 -5.84
C THR A 78 6.58 -1.88 -6.55
N ASP A 79 7.06 -2.21 -7.74
CA ASP A 79 7.85 -1.30 -8.56
C ASP A 79 7.02 -0.08 -8.99
N TYR A 80 5.78 -0.32 -9.40
CA TYR A 80 4.84 0.75 -9.73
C TYR A 80 4.58 1.61 -8.49
N PHE A 81 4.36 1.00 -7.33
CA PHE A 81 4.11 1.73 -6.08
C PHE A 81 5.32 2.56 -5.65
N GLU A 82 6.53 2.12 -5.95
CA GLU A 82 7.73 2.92 -5.68
C GLU A 82 7.72 4.23 -6.50
N THR A 83 7.25 4.16 -7.74
CA THR A 83 7.03 5.35 -8.55
C THR A 83 5.98 6.27 -7.89
N CYS A 84 4.92 5.68 -7.35
CA CYS A 84 3.88 6.42 -6.64
C CYS A 84 4.41 7.09 -5.37
N ARG A 85 5.33 6.46 -4.66
CA ARG A 85 5.97 7.05 -3.48
C ARG A 85 6.61 8.38 -3.80
N ARG A 86 7.31 8.46 -4.92
CA ARG A 86 7.95 9.70 -5.34
C ARG A 86 6.92 10.80 -5.63
N LYS A 87 5.84 10.45 -6.30
CA LYS A 87 4.76 11.40 -6.59
C LYS A 87 4.08 11.87 -5.31
N ARG A 88 3.85 10.98 -4.37
CA ARG A 88 3.24 11.33 -3.09
C ARG A 88 4.11 12.31 -2.32
N ASN A 89 5.43 12.14 -2.35
CA ASN A 89 6.33 13.09 -1.71
C ASN A 89 6.25 14.48 -2.33
N MET A 90 6.06 14.57 -3.65
CA MET A 90 5.88 15.85 -4.33
C MET A 90 4.60 16.56 -3.87
N ILE A 91 3.51 15.81 -3.61
CA ILE A 91 2.28 16.39 -3.08
C ILE A 91 2.55 17.12 -1.76
N ASP A 92 3.36 16.52 -0.90
CA ASP A 92 3.62 17.07 0.44
C ASP A 92 4.50 18.34 0.41
N TYR A 93 5.39 18.45 -0.57
CA TYR A 93 6.45 19.47 -0.53
C TYR A 93 6.34 20.56 -1.59
N ASP A 94 5.77 20.28 -2.75
CA ASP A 94 5.91 21.19 -3.88
C ASP A 94 4.67 22.04 -4.16
N SER A 95 3.55 21.43 -4.46
CA SER A 95 2.36 22.20 -4.81
C SER A 95 1.11 21.32 -4.82
N ALA A 96 -0.03 21.96 -4.89
CA ALA A 96 -1.31 21.30 -5.09
C ALA A 96 -1.45 20.87 -6.56
N ASP A 97 -2.36 19.93 -6.80
CA ASP A 97 -2.75 19.48 -8.13
C ASP A 97 -1.62 18.84 -8.94
N VAL A 98 -0.73 18.12 -8.23
CA VAL A 98 0.37 17.38 -8.84
C VAL A 98 -0.14 16.13 -9.55
N ILE A 99 -1.23 15.53 -9.05
CA ILE A 99 -1.76 14.25 -9.52
C ILE A 99 -3.00 14.50 -10.39
N THR A 100 -3.07 13.84 -11.55
CA THR A 100 -4.27 13.86 -12.37
C THR A 100 -5.32 12.88 -11.82
N GLU A 101 -6.57 13.09 -12.20
CA GLU A 101 -7.65 12.17 -11.81
C GLU A 101 -7.40 10.75 -12.34
N SER A 102 -6.85 10.64 -13.55
CA SER A 102 -6.47 9.35 -14.13
C SER A 102 -5.41 8.63 -13.30
N GLN A 103 -4.41 9.37 -12.84
CA GLN A 103 -3.35 8.80 -12.01
C GLN A 103 -3.89 8.33 -10.66
N ALA A 104 -4.79 9.11 -10.06
CA ALA A 104 -5.41 8.72 -8.80
C ALA A 104 -6.28 7.47 -8.97
N ALA A 105 -7.10 7.42 -10.00
CA ALA A 105 -7.96 6.28 -10.30
C ALA A 105 -7.13 5.02 -10.57
N GLU A 106 -6.01 5.15 -11.30
CA GLU A 106 -5.11 4.03 -11.57
C GLU A 106 -4.53 3.48 -10.27
N LEU A 107 -4.09 4.35 -9.37
CA LEU A 107 -3.51 3.89 -8.10
C LEU A 107 -4.56 3.17 -7.25
N VAL A 108 -5.80 3.68 -7.18
CA VAL A 108 -6.88 3.01 -6.45
C VAL A 108 -7.11 1.60 -7.02
N GLU A 109 -7.16 1.47 -8.33
CA GLU A 109 -7.35 0.18 -9.00
C GLU A 109 -6.20 -0.78 -8.71
N LYS A 110 -4.96 -0.29 -8.84
CA LYS A 110 -3.77 -1.11 -8.57
C LYS A 110 -3.69 -1.51 -7.11
N THR A 111 -4.12 -0.64 -6.21
CA THR A 111 -4.17 -0.95 -4.77
C THR A 111 -5.17 -2.07 -4.50
N ALA A 112 -6.34 -2.04 -5.14
CA ALA A 112 -7.33 -3.11 -5.01
C ALA A 112 -6.79 -4.45 -5.51
N GLN A 113 -6.07 -4.44 -6.64
CA GLN A 113 -5.40 -5.64 -7.16
C GLN A 113 -4.37 -6.18 -6.18
N TYR A 114 -3.60 -5.29 -5.60
CA TYR A 114 -2.58 -5.65 -4.61
C TYR A 114 -3.21 -6.23 -3.34
N GLN A 115 -4.31 -5.64 -2.87
CA GLN A 115 -5.06 -6.14 -1.72
C GLN A 115 -5.51 -7.59 -1.94
N GLU A 116 -6.07 -7.87 -3.09
CA GLU A 116 -6.49 -9.23 -3.43
C GLU A 116 -5.29 -10.18 -3.48
N MET A 117 -4.20 -9.76 -4.09
CA MET A 117 -2.98 -10.55 -4.18
C MET A 117 -2.39 -10.85 -2.81
N VAL A 118 -2.32 -9.85 -1.92
CA VAL A 118 -1.79 -10.01 -0.57
C VAL A 118 -2.69 -10.96 0.24
N GLU A 119 -4.00 -10.78 0.18
CA GLU A 119 -4.92 -11.65 0.95
C GLU A 119 -4.89 -13.09 0.43
N CYS A 120 -4.79 -13.31 -0.88
CA CYS A 120 -4.64 -14.65 -1.43
C CYS A 120 -3.32 -15.29 -0.98
N TRP A 121 -2.25 -14.52 -0.98
CA TRP A 121 -0.95 -14.99 -0.52
C TRP A 121 -0.98 -15.35 0.98
N ILE A 122 -1.63 -14.53 1.80
CA ILE A 122 -1.80 -14.81 3.24
C ILE A 122 -2.59 -16.11 3.44
N ALA A 123 -3.71 -16.26 2.75
CA ALA A 123 -4.55 -17.46 2.89
C ALA A 123 -3.80 -18.73 2.52
N LYS A 124 -2.91 -18.64 1.51
CA LYS A 124 -2.16 -19.80 1.03
C LYS A 124 -0.95 -20.12 1.92
N ASN A 125 -0.21 -19.10 2.35
CA ASN A 125 1.08 -19.30 3.02
C ASN A 125 1.04 -19.07 4.53
N HIS A 126 0.07 -18.32 5.01
CA HIS A 126 -0.08 -17.97 6.42
C HIS A 126 -1.55 -18.06 6.84
N PRO A 127 -2.17 -19.26 6.72
CA PRO A 127 -3.62 -19.41 6.90
C PRO A 127 -4.15 -18.97 8.27
N LYS A 128 -3.32 -18.96 9.29
CA LYS A 128 -3.76 -18.48 10.62
C LYS A 128 -4.09 -17.00 10.63
N TYR A 129 -3.60 -16.24 9.65
CA TYR A 129 -3.87 -14.79 9.52
C TYR A 129 -4.88 -14.45 8.44
N ARG A 130 -5.45 -15.46 7.78
CA ARG A 130 -6.42 -15.17 6.71
C ARG A 130 -7.62 -14.39 7.22
N ALA A 131 -8.17 -13.57 6.32
CA ALA A 131 -9.36 -12.78 6.62
C ALA A 131 -10.59 -13.64 6.89
#